data_94c49f87bdcdc34132e7051104933972
#
_entry.id   94c49f87bdcdc34132e7051104933972
#
_cell.length_a   1.000
_cell.length_b   1.000
_cell.length_c   1.000
_cell.angle_alpha   90.00
_cell.angle_beta   90.00
_cell.angle_gamma   90.00
#
_symmetry.space_group_name_H-M   'P 1'
#
loop_
_entity.id
_entity.type
_entity.pdbx_description
1 polymer ?
#
loop_
_entity_poly.entity_id
_entity_poly.type
_entity_poly.pdbx_seq_one_letter_code
_entity_poly.pdbx_strand_id
1 'polypeptide(L)'
;MKKIISLFVFVLAFGFVQAQENFEVSTLRIGPYKIFMDKKEAEKIAGMTLKITDGDQKNNVKYSGEQIGIQLFSGYGGEKNPDGITITGLTTTSKKFKTKSGMGIGNTKDELINTYRNYPHFNVNPAYNEQTGKSLKEAGYFTLEDDDAGTQLIFKLTNNIVTEITVYINEGC
;
A
#
# COMPACT_ATOMS: atom_id res chain seq x y z
N MET A 1 20.82 -41.46 53.58
CA MET A 1 19.71 -40.62 53.07
C MET A 1 20.27 -39.56 52.13
N LYS A 2 20.19 -39.79 50.81
CA LYS A 2 20.69 -38.86 49.80
C LYS A 2 19.53 -37.97 49.34
N LYS A 3 19.60 -36.66 49.61
CA LYS A 3 18.63 -35.68 49.13
C LYS A 3 18.95 -35.34 47.67
N ILE A 4 18.10 -35.76 46.79
CA ILE A 4 18.15 -35.39 45.37
C ILE A 4 17.50 -34.00 45.24
N ILE A 5 18.32 -32.96 45.01
CA ILE A 5 17.84 -31.64 44.68
C ILE A 5 17.54 -31.64 43.20
N SER A 6 16.23 -31.69 42.86
CA SER A 6 15.74 -31.54 41.51
C SER A 6 15.79 -30.06 41.14
N LEU A 7 16.79 -29.69 40.36
CA LEU A 7 16.91 -28.33 39.80
C LEU A 7 15.94 -28.21 38.63
N PHE A 8 14.79 -27.62 38.88
CA PHE A 8 13.80 -27.26 37.85
C PHE A 8 14.33 -26.08 37.06
N VAL A 9 15.03 -26.37 35.96
CA VAL A 9 15.42 -25.34 34.98
C VAL A 9 14.17 -24.89 34.24
N PHE A 10 13.55 -23.80 34.70
CA PHE A 10 12.47 -23.13 33.98
C PHE A 10 13.11 -22.41 32.79
N VAL A 11 13.18 -23.08 31.65
CA VAL A 11 13.53 -22.44 30.37
C VAL A 11 12.38 -21.52 30.02
N LEU A 12 12.52 -20.26 30.39
CA LEU A 12 11.69 -19.17 29.86
C LEU A 12 11.94 -19.08 28.34
N ALA A 13 11.18 -19.82 27.58
CA ALA A 13 11.04 -19.59 26.16
C ALA A 13 10.37 -18.21 26.00
N PHE A 14 11.18 -17.15 25.97
CA PHE A 14 10.77 -15.86 25.44
C PHE A 14 10.49 -16.12 23.95
N GLY A 15 9.25 -16.47 23.65
CA GLY A 15 8.73 -16.41 22.31
C GLY A 15 8.85 -14.96 21.85
N PHE A 16 9.89 -14.65 21.10
CA PHE A 16 9.91 -13.44 20.29
C PHE A 16 8.73 -13.58 19.34
N VAL A 17 7.60 -12.96 19.69
CA VAL A 17 6.55 -12.66 18.73
C VAL A 17 7.19 -11.64 17.77
N GLN A 18 7.89 -12.16 16.78
CA GLN A 18 8.23 -11.33 15.63
C GLN A 18 6.91 -10.93 15.02
N ALA A 19 6.55 -9.66 15.16
CA ALA A 19 5.46 -9.09 14.42
C ALA A 19 5.73 -9.42 12.96
N GLN A 20 4.94 -10.33 12.38
CA GLN A 20 5.13 -10.76 11.00
C GLN A 20 5.07 -9.53 10.11
N GLU A 21 6.17 -9.24 9.41
CA GLU A 21 6.26 -8.11 8.51
C GLU A 21 5.15 -8.20 7.48
N ASN A 22 4.34 -7.16 7.40
CA ASN A 22 3.20 -7.12 6.49
C ASN A 22 3.58 -6.40 5.21
N PHE A 23 3.91 -7.17 4.17
CA PHE A 23 4.17 -6.65 2.82
C PHE A 23 2.97 -6.81 1.87
N GLU A 24 1.78 -6.97 2.41
CA GLU A 24 0.56 -7.09 1.61
C GLU A 24 0.16 -5.76 0.97
N VAL A 25 -0.31 -5.84 -0.27
CA VAL A 25 -0.98 -4.75 -1.01
C VAL A 25 -2.42 -5.17 -1.32
N SER A 26 -3.34 -4.26 -1.16
CA SER A 26 -4.72 -4.40 -1.62
C SER A 26 -5.28 -3.05 -2.10
N THR A 27 -6.51 -3.00 -2.55
CA THR A 27 -7.21 -1.75 -2.88
C THR A 27 -7.26 -0.76 -1.71
N LEU A 28 -7.05 -1.21 -0.47
CA LEU A 28 -7.18 -0.41 0.74
C LEU A 28 -5.84 -0.10 1.43
N ARG A 29 -4.74 -0.81 1.11
CA ARG A 29 -3.52 -0.71 1.92
C ARG A 29 -2.23 -1.01 1.17
N ILE A 30 -1.11 -0.47 1.69
CA ILE A 30 0.26 -0.93 1.43
C ILE A 30 0.93 -1.22 2.78
N GLY A 31 1.22 -2.49 3.05
CA GLY A 31 1.80 -2.91 4.32
C GLY A 31 0.92 -2.53 5.52
N PRO A 32 1.46 -1.88 6.54
CA PRO A 32 0.71 -1.50 7.74
C PRO A 32 -0.20 -0.28 7.53
N TYR A 33 0.03 0.53 6.48
CA TYR A 33 -0.73 1.76 6.23
C TYR A 33 -1.99 1.48 5.42
N LYS A 34 -3.10 2.15 5.79
CA LYS A 34 -4.41 2.00 5.13
C LYS A 34 -4.93 3.37 4.68
N ILE A 35 -5.66 3.40 3.59
CA ILE A 35 -6.47 4.55 3.21
C ILE A 35 -7.46 4.85 4.34
N PHE A 36 -7.73 6.12 4.60
CA PHE A 36 -8.51 6.65 5.72
C PHE A 36 -7.91 6.45 7.12
N MET A 37 -6.69 5.91 7.24
CA MET A 37 -5.98 5.86 8.52
C MET A 37 -5.71 7.29 9.02
N ASP A 38 -6.02 7.54 10.30
CA ASP A 38 -5.75 8.85 10.94
C ASP A 38 -4.24 9.17 10.97
N LYS A 39 -3.91 10.43 10.80
CA LYS A 39 -2.52 10.92 10.78
C LYS A 39 -1.72 10.47 12.01
N LYS A 40 -2.33 10.53 13.22
CA LYS A 40 -1.62 10.17 14.47
C LYS A 40 -1.28 8.68 14.52
N GLU A 41 -2.17 7.83 14.00
CA GLU A 41 -1.91 6.40 13.88
C GLU A 41 -0.80 6.13 12.88
N ALA A 42 -0.83 6.80 11.72
CA ALA A 42 0.22 6.70 10.71
C ALA A 42 1.58 7.17 11.25
N GLU A 43 1.64 8.28 11.99
CA GLU A 43 2.84 8.79 12.63
C GLU A 43 3.42 7.81 13.68
N LYS A 44 2.55 7.14 14.44
CA LYS A 44 2.96 6.12 15.41
C LYS A 44 3.64 4.94 14.71
N ILE A 45 3.12 4.50 13.56
CA ILE A 45 3.72 3.41 12.76
C ILE A 45 5.02 3.89 12.12
N ALA A 46 5.04 5.11 11.56
CA ALA A 46 6.19 5.68 10.88
C ALA A 46 7.34 6.04 11.84
N GLY A 47 7.05 6.25 13.14
CA GLY A 47 8.02 6.75 14.11
C GLY A 47 8.49 8.19 13.85
N MET A 48 7.72 8.97 13.08
CA MET A 48 8.04 10.35 12.71
C MET A 48 6.78 11.18 12.47
N THR A 49 6.92 12.50 12.56
CA THR A 49 5.85 13.43 12.21
C THR A 49 5.66 13.49 10.71
N LEU A 50 4.41 13.42 10.26
CA LEU A 50 4.01 13.51 8.86
C LEU A 50 3.39 14.89 8.59
N LYS A 51 3.62 15.41 7.39
CA LYS A 51 3.05 16.70 6.94
C LYS A 51 1.79 16.44 6.11
N ILE A 52 0.82 17.36 6.20
CA ILE A 52 -0.25 17.42 5.20
C ILE A 52 0.41 17.68 3.84
N THR A 53 -0.02 16.97 2.83
CA THR A 53 0.56 17.04 1.49
C THR A 53 -0.31 17.89 0.57
N ASP A 54 0.30 18.41 -0.48
CA ASP A 54 -0.38 19.19 -1.52
C ASP A 54 -0.02 18.59 -2.88
N GLY A 55 -1.01 18.39 -3.74
CA GLY A 55 -0.84 17.76 -5.04
C GLY A 55 -0.13 16.40 -4.94
N ASP A 56 0.94 16.23 -5.71
CA ASP A 56 1.70 14.99 -5.78
C ASP A 56 2.74 14.79 -4.66
N GLN A 57 2.79 15.71 -3.68
CA GLN A 57 3.74 15.60 -2.57
C GLN A 57 3.43 14.36 -1.71
N LYS A 58 4.50 13.73 -1.19
CA LYS A 58 4.40 12.51 -0.37
C LYS A 58 5.35 12.61 0.83
N ASN A 59 4.91 12.11 1.98
CA ASN A 59 5.81 11.81 3.09
C ASN A 59 6.47 10.45 2.81
N ASN A 60 7.79 10.42 2.72
CA ASN A 60 8.52 9.19 2.50
C ASN A 60 8.86 8.54 3.85
N VAL A 61 8.28 7.39 4.14
CA VAL A 61 8.53 6.62 5.35
C VAL A 61 9.23 5.31 5.01
N LYS A 62 9.93 4.73 6.00
CA LYS A 62 10.53 3.41 5.88
C LYS A 62 9.74 2.41 6.72
N TYR A 63 9.40 1.28 6.12
CA TYR A 63 8.82 0.12 6.79
C TYR A 63 9.65 -1.12 6.47
N SER A 64 10.27 -1.72 7.48
CA SER A 64 11.15 -2.88 7.34
C SER A 64 12.20 -2.72 6.22
N GLY A 65 12.78 -1.51 6.15
CA GLY A 65 13.80 -1.14 5.16
C GLY A 65 13.26 -0.70 3.81
N GLU A 66 11.97 -0.89 3.52
CA GLU A 66 11.33 -0.54 2.26
C GLU A 66 10.65 0.84 2.33
N GLN A 67 10.66 1.57 1.23
CA GLN A 67 10.08 2.91 1.16
C GLN A 67 8.59 2.86 0.78
N ILE A 68 7.79 3.64 1.52
CA ILE A 68 6.38 3.91 1.23
C ILE A 68 6.18 5.43 1.21
N GLY A 69 5.57 5.95 0.16
CA GLY A 69 5.10 7.33 0.08
C GLY A 69 3.69 7.42 0.63
N ILE A 70 3.43 8.41 1.51
CA ILE A 70 2.13 8.65 2.14
C ILE A 70 1.64 10.05 1.79
N GLN A 71 0.43 10.14 1.24
CA GLN A 71 -0.29 11.39 1.06
C GLN A 71 -1.32 11.55 2.17
N LEU A 72 -1.40 12.76 2.73
CA LEU A 72 -2.29 13.11 3.84
C LEU A 72 -3.10 14.35 3.46
N PHE A 73 -4.42 14.24 3.53
CA PHE A 73 -5.33 15.35 3.31
C PHE A 73 -6.31 15.50 4.47
N SER A 74 -6.86 16.71 4.62
CA SER A 74 -7.98 16.99 5.51
C SER A 74 -9.32 16.79 4.79
N GLY A 75 -10.39 16.52 5.57
CA GLY A 75 -11.74 16.38 5.01
C GLY A 75 -12.19 14.95 4.69
N TYR A 76 -11.34 13.96 4.92
CA TYR A 76 -11.65 12.55 4.65
C TYR A 76 -11.76 11.68 5.92
N GLY A 77 -11.96 12.30 7.07
CA GLY A 77 -12.04 11.60 8.37
C GLY A 77 -13.37 10.92 8.66
N GLY A 78 -14.31 10.96 7.70
CA GLY A 78 -15.64 10.38 7.84
C GLY A 78 -16.55 11.16 8.80
N GLU A 79 -17.75 10.64 9.06
CA GLU A 79 -18.78 11.34 9.85
C GLU A 79 -18.33 11.73 11.28
N LYS A 80 -17.48 10.93 11.90
CA LYS A 80 -16.99 11.17 13.28
C LYS A 80 -15.95 12.27 13.39
N ASN A 81 -15.25 12.56 12.31
CA ASN A 81 -14.19 13.57 12.25
C ASN A 81 -14.05 14.13 10.81
N PRO A 82 -15.06 14.89 10.32
CA PRO A 82 -15.11 15.32 8.92
C PRO A 82 -13.88 16.14 8.50
N ASP A 83 -13.29 16.90 9.43
CA ASP A 83 -12.07 17.69 9.19
C ASP A 83 -10.79 16.91 9.52
N GLY A 84 -10.90 15.61 9.79
CA GLY A 84 -9.77 14.75 10.16
C GLY A 84 -8.73 14.67 9.04
N ILE A 85 -7.47 14.64 9.43
CA ILE A 85 -6.35 14.42 8.51
C ILE A 85 -6.10 12.93 8.41
N THR A 86 -6.30 12.38 7.23
CA THR A 86 -6.17 10.94 6.97
C THR A 86 -5.28 10.64 5.77
N ILE A 87 -4.87 9.38 5.65
CA ILE A 87 -4.18 8.89 4.46
C ILE A 87 -5.18 8.80 3.31
N THR A 88 -4.88 9.50 2.21
CA THR A 88 -5.65 9.44 0.97
C THR A 88 -4.91 8.74 -0.16
N GLY A 89 -3.58 8.62 -0.05
CA GLY A 89 -2.75 7.95 -1.03
C GLY A 89 -1.54 7.24 -0.41
N LEU A 90 -1.22 6.08 -0.96
CA LEU A 90 -0.05 5.27 -0.62
C LEU A 90 0.67 4.86 -1.90
N THR A 91 2.00 4.91 -1.92
CA THR A 91 2.78 4.56 -3.10
C THR A 91 4.03 3.77 -2.70
N THR A 92 4.42 2.79 -3.51
CA THR A 92 5.69 2.08 -3.35
C THR A 92 6.27 1.62 -4.69
N THR A 93 7.60 1.55 -4.76
CA THR A 93 8.35 0.94 -5.87
C THR A 93 9.09 -0.32 -5.41
N SER A 94 8.88 -0.75 -4.17
CA SER A 94 9.56 -1.92 -3.62
C SER A 94 8.95 -3.23 -4.14
N LYS A 95 9.83 -4.16 -4.53
CA LYS A 95 9.46 -5.51 -5.00
C LYS A 95 8.93 -6.42 -3.89
N LYS A 96 9.11 -6.07 -2.62
CA LYS A 96 8.63 -6.87 -1.49
C LYS A 96 7.12 -6.81 -1.35
N PHE A 97 6.52 -5.67 -1.69
CA PHE A 97 5.08 -5.50 -1.60
C PHE A 97 4.35 -6.22 -2.73
N LYS A 98 3.45 -7.13 -2.35
CA LYS A 98 2.68 -7.96 -3.28
C LYS A 98 1.22 -8.03 -2.85
N THR A 99 0.34 -8.18 -3.82
CA THR A 99 -1.05 -8.55 -3.54
C THR A 99 -1.14 -10.01 -3.07
N LYS A 100 -2.29 -10.41 -2.52
CA LYS A 100 -2.56 -11.82 -2.17
C LYS A 100 -2.39 -12.77 -3.37
N SER A 101 -2.64 -12.26 -4.58
CA SER A 101 -2.43 -13.02 -5.83
C SER A 101 -0.98 -13.00 -6.32
N GLY A 102 -0.04 -12.44 -5.54
CA GLY A 102 1.38 -12.38 -5.87
C GLY A 102 1.79 -11.26 -6.83
N MET A 103 0.87 -10.43 -7.27
CA MET A 103 1.15 -9.33 -8.22
C MET A 103 1.84 -8.14 -7.54
N GLY A 104 2.78 -7.51 -8.24
CA GLY A 104 3.53 -6.35 -7.74
C GLY A 104 4.60 -5.88 -8.71
N ILE A 105 5.57 -5.12 -8.23
CA ILE A 105 6.66 -4.58 -9.05
C ILE A 105 7.40 -5.70 -9.79
N GLY A 106 7.60 -5.50 -11.09
CA GLY A 106 8.27 -6.44 -11.99
C GLY A 106 7.34 -7.41 -12.73
N ASN A 107 6.05 -7.51 -12.35
CA ASN A 107 5.08 -8.28 -13.12
C ASN A 107 4.72 -7.57 -14.43
N THR A 108 4.33 -8.34 -15.43
CA THR A 108 3.91 -7.83 -16.74
C THR A 108 2.43 -7.44 -16.76
N LYS A 109 2.06 -6.61 -17.72
CA LYS A 109 0.66 -6.27 -18.01
C LYS A 109 -0.19 -7.53 -18.24
N ASP A 110 0.33 -8.50 -18.99
CA ASP A 110 -0.41 -9.73 -19.31
C ASP A 110 -0.63 -10.61 -18.08
N GLU A 111 0.34 -10.67 -17.16
CA GLU A 111 0.17 -11.36 -15.86
C GLU A 111 -0.93 -10.70 -15.02
N LEU A 112 -0.99 -9.36 -14.96
CA LEU A 112 -2.07 -8.64 -14.28
C LEU A 112 -3.43 -8.96 -14.91
N ILE A 113 -3.58 -8.85 -16.23
CA ILE A 113 -4.81 -9.14 -16.96
C ILE A 113 -5.25 -10.60 -16.69
N ASN A 114 -4.33 -11.55 -16.79
CA ASN A 114 -4.63 -12.96 -16.56
C ASN A 114 -5.06 -13.24 -15.11
N THR A 115 -4.41 -12.59 -14.15
CA THR A 115 -4.68 -12.77 -12.72
C THR A 115 -6.02 -12.16 -12.32
N TYR A 116 -6.34 -10.97 -12.85
CA TYR A 116 -7.51 -10.20 -12.43
C TYR A 116 -8.66 -10.19 -13.45
N ARG A 117 -8.62 -11.08 -14.48
CA ARG A 117 -9.68 -11.15 -15.51
C ARG A 117 -11.11 -11.28 -14.96
N ASN A 118 -11.27 -11.89 -13.79
CA ASN A 118 -12.56 -12.09 -13.13
C ASN A 118 -12.83 -11.08 -12.00
N TYR A 119 -11.96 -10.08 -11.83
CA TYR A 119 -12.21 -9.02 -10.86
C TYR A 119 -13.31 -8.11 -11.40
N PRO A 120 -14.32 -7.75 -10.59
CA PRO A 120 -15.53 -7.09 -11.10
C PRO A 120 -15.23 -5.78 -11.83
N HIS A 121 -14.39 -4.94 -11.20
CA HIS A 121 -14.11 -3.59 -11.71
C HIS A 121 -12.60 -3.41 -11.89
N PHE A 122 -12.11 -3.68 -13.10
CA PHE A 122 -10.75 -3.33 -13.47
C PHE A 122 -10.71 -2.61 -14.82
N ASN A 123 -9.70 -1.78 -15.00
CA ASN A 123 -9.46 -1.12 -16.29
C ASN A 123 -7.97 -1.11 -16.64
N VAL A 124 -7.67 -0.90 -17.92
CA VAL A 124 -6.32 -0.74 -18.43
C VAL A 124 -6.29 0.47 -19.36
N ASN A 125 -5.66 1.54 -18.90
CA ASN A 125 -5.59 2.79 -19.61
C ASN A 125 -4.16 3.09 -20.06
N PRO A 126 -3.93 3.61 -21.28
CA PRO A 126 -2.62 4.07 -21.71
C PRO A 126 -2.22 5.32 -20.91
N ALA A 127 -0.93 5.50 -20.68
CA ALA A 127 -0.41 6.80 -20.31
C ALA A 127 -0.36 7.71 -21.55
N TYR A 128 -0.42 9.01 -21.33
CA TYR A 128 -0.36 10.00 -22.39
C TYR A 128 0.89 10.86 -22.24
N ASN A 129 1.46 11.26 -23.37
CA ASN A 129 2.50 12.28 -23.39
C ASN A 129 1.85 13.64 -23.14
N GLU A 130 2.22 14.32 -22.07
CA GLU A 130 1.62 15.59 -21.64
C GLU A 130 1.74 16.72 -22.67
N GLN A 131 2.82 16.73 -23.48
CA GLN A 131 3.08 17.77 -24.47
C GLN A 131 2.29 17.56 -25.77
N THR A 132 2.05 16.31 -26.15
CA THR A 132 1.45 15.97 -27.44
C THR A 132 0.04 15.41 -27.35
N GLY A 133 -0.42 15.04 -26.13
CA GLY A 133 -1.70 14.36 -25.91
C GLY A 133 -1.79 12.96 -26.52
N LYS A 134 -0.69 12.42 -27.04
CA LYS A 134 -0.70 11.09 -27.68
C LYS A 134 -0.50 9.99 -26.65
N SER A 135 -1.24 8.89 -26.83
CA SER A 135 -1.05 7.70 -25.97
C SER A 135 0.33 7.08 -26.18
N LEU A 136 0.91 6.60 -25.09
CA LEU A 136 2.17 5.87 -25.08
C LEU A 136 1.88 4.38 -25.22
N LYS A 137 2.52 3.70 -26.18
CA LYS A 137 2.21 2.28 -26.49
C LYS A 137 2.59 1.30 -25.37
N GLU A 138 3.65 1.62 -24.63
CA GLU A 138 4.26 0.70 -23.64
C GLU A 138 4.18 1.23 -22.22
N ALA A 139 3.45 2.32 -22.01
CA ALA A 139 3.21 2.92 -20.70
C ALA A 139 1.71 3.07 -20.46
N GLY A 140 1.30 2.86 -19.22
CA GLY A 140 -0.10 2.94 -18.85
C GLY A 140 -0.34 2.58 -17.40
N TYR A 141 -1.60 2.33 -17.10
CA TYR A 141 -2.08 2.00 -15.78
C TYR A 141 -3.02 0.81 -15.85
N PHE A 142 -2.83 -0.15 -14.95
CA PHE A 142 -3.78 -1.21 -14.67
C PHE A 142 -4.39 -0.90 -13.30
N THR A 143 -5.71 -0.75 -13.24
CA THR A 143 -6.41 -0.31 -12.02
C THR A 143 -7.42 -1.36 -11.60
N LEU A 144 -7.47 -1.66 -10.31
CA LEU A 144 -8.54 -2.40 -9.64
C LEU A 144 -9.32 -1.41 -8.78
N GLU A 145 -10.64 -1.37 -8.91
CA GLU A 145 -11.52 -0.46 -8.18
C GLU A 145 -12.33 -1.23 -7.13
N ASP A 146 -12.45 -0.66 -5.95
CA ASP A 146 -13.23 -1.17 -4.83
C ASP A 146 -14.30 -0.11 -4.50
N ASP A 147 -15.45 -0.24 -5.11
CA ASP A 147 -16.54 0.73 -5.00
C ASP A 147 -17.10 0.79 -3.58
N ASP A 148 -17.13 -0.36 -2.87
CA ASP A 148 -17.61 -0.42 -1.49
C ASP A 148 -16.70 0.34 -0.53
N ALA A 149 -15.38 0.27 -0.77
CA ALA A 149 -14.40 0.99 0.03
C ALA A 149 -14.11 2.41 -0.49
N GLY A 150 -14.56 2.76 -1.70
CA GLY A 150 -14.24 4.03 -2.35
C GLY A 150 -12.74 4.19 -2.60
N THR A 151 -12.06 3.12 -2.99
CA THR A 151 -10.61 3.09 -3.17
C THR A 151 -10.20 2.36 -4.45
N GLN A 152 -8.96 2.56 -4.87
CA GLN A 152 -8.40 1.89 -6.04
C GLN A 152 -6.95 1.49 -5.84
N LEU A 153 -6.56 0.38 -6.47
CA LEU A 153 -5.18 -0.10 -6.56
C LEU A 153 -4.71 0.06 -8.00
N ILE A 154 -3.67 0.86 -8.19
CA ILE A 154 -3.13 1.23 -9.50
C ILE A 154 -1.73 0.64 -9.63
N PHE A 155 -1.50 -0.12 -10.69
CA PHE A 155 -0.18 -0.56 -11.15
C PHE A 155 0.24 0.32 -12.33
N LYS A 156 1.26 1.16 -12.14
CA LYS A 156 1.86 1.94 -13.20
C LYS A 156 2.77 1.06 -14.04
N LEU A 157 2.54 1.06 -15.35
CA LEU A 157 3.29 0.27 -16.32
C LEU A 157 4.29 1.14 -17.09
N THR A 158 5.51 0.65 -17.20
CA THR A 158 6.53 1.19 -18.09
C THR A 158 7.13 0.01 -18.87
N ASN A 159 7.15 0.08 -20.18
CA ASN A 159 7.51 -1.05 -21.05
C ASN A 159 6.68 -2.32 -20.75
N ASN A 160 5.39 -2.13 -20.47
CA ASN A 160 4.44 -3.18 -20.07
C ASN A 160 4.84 -3.97 -18.79
N ILE A 161 5.69 -3.40 -17.94
CA ILE A 161 6.12 -3.98 -16.66
C ILE A 161 5.72 -3.02 -15.53
N VAL A 162 5.23 -3.55 -14.42
CA VAL A 162 4.88 -2.77 -13.23
C VAL A 162 6.13 -2.14 -12.62
N THR A 163 6.13 -0.81 -12.52
CA THR A 163 7.23 -0.02 -11.96
C THR A 163 6.87 0.72 -10.68
N GLU A 164 5.57 0.96 -10.43
CA GLU A 164 5.07 1.61 -9.24
C GLU A 164 3.69 1.04 -8.88
N ILE A 165 3.39 0.97 -7.60
CA ILE A 165 2.08 0.60 -7.07
C ILE A 165 1.55 1.80 -6.29
N THR A 166 0.32 2.20 -6.55
CA THR A 166 -0.39 3.24 -5.82
C THR A 166 -1.73 2.71 -5.33
N VAL A 167 -2.08 3.00 -4.08
CA VAL A 167 -3.43 2.84 -3.54
C VAL A 167 -3.95 4.23 -3.24
N TYR A 168 -5.14 4.55 -3.73
CA TYR A 168 -5.68 5.90 -3.64
C TYR A 168 -7.19 5.87 -3.39
N ILE A 169 -7.73 6.97 -2.86
CA ILE A 169 -9.19 7.16 -2.80
C ILE A 169 -9.75 7.25 -4.22
N ASN A 170 -10.92 6.64 -4.44
CA ASN A 170 -11.68 6.81 -5.68
C ASN A 170 -12.72 7.92 -5.44
N GLU A 171 -12.43 9.14 -5.92
CA GLU A 171 -13.29 10.30 -5.68
C GLU A 171 -14.57 10.27 -6.51
N GLY A 172 -14.75 9.27 -7.37
CA GLY A 172 -15.90 9.09 -8.26
C GLY A 172 -16.18 10.37 -9.09
N CYS A 173 -16.21 10.27 -10.40
CA CYS A 173 -16.67 11.37 -11.26
C CYS A 173 -18.18 11.30 -11.44
#